data_892f9076692a12a4171fa1f23097193b
#
_entry.id   892f9076692a12a4171fa1f23097193b
#
_cell.length_a   1.000
_cell.length_b   1.000
_cell.length_c   1.000
_cell.angle_alpha   90.00
_cell.angle_beta   90.00
_cell.angle_gamma   90.00
#
_symmetry.space_group_name_H-M   'P 1'
#
loop_
_entity.id
_entity.type
_entity.pdbx_description
1 polymer ?
#
loop_
_entity_poly.entity_id
_entity_poly.type
_entity_poly.pdbx_seq_one_letter_code
_entity_poly.pdbx_strand_id
1 'polypeptide(L)'
;YKNAECDELLFVHEGTGVLKTFVGNLEFSVGDYLIIPRGTIYQLELNSENNVFLFLESHSPIYTPKRYRNEFGQLLEHSPFCERDIETPTFVEPKDEKGDFLIKVKKENQIWDFIYATHPFDVVGWDGFFYPFKFNIKNFEPITGRVHLPPPIHQTFEAHNFVVCSFVARMYDYHPLAIPAPYNHSNIDSDEVLFYTEGDFMSRNHIDLMD
;
A
#
# COMPACT_ATOMS: atom_id res chain seq x y z
N TYR A 1 13.77 4.15 11.11
CA TYR A 1 13.32 5.30 10.31
C TYR A 1 11.91 5.73 10.75
N LYS A 2 11.58 6.98 10.48
CA LYS A 2 10.26 7.56 10.72
C LYS A 2 10.00 8.66 9.71
N ASN A 3 8.86 8.62 9.02
CA ASN A 3 8.36 9.75 8.26
C ASN A 3 7.46 10.61 9.18
N ALA A 4 7.85 11.87 9.41
CA ALA A 4 7.09 12.77 10.28
C ALA A 4 6.06 13.63 9.52
N GLU A 5 6.02 13.51 8.18
CA GLU A 5 5.19 14.36 7.31
C GLU A 5 4.13 13.61 6.54
N CYS A 6 4.47 12.39 6.10
CA CYS A 6 3.66 11.64 5.14
C CYS A 6 3.29 10.25 5.67
N ASP A 7 2.12 9.77 5.26
CA ASP A 7 1.87 8.35 5.18
C ASP A 7 2.67 7.76 4.02
N GLU A 8 3.08 6.52 4.15
CA GLU A 8 3.88 5.83 3.15
C GLU A 8 3.14 4.59 2.65
N LEU A 9 3.20 4.35 1.34
CA LEU A 9 2.79 3.12 0.70
C LEU A 9 3.99 2.51 0.00
N LEU A 10 4.33 1.29 0.35
CA LEU A 10 5.34 0.49 -0.31
C LEU A 10 4.66 -0.69 -1.01
N PHE A 11 4.76 -0.76 -2.32
CA PHE A 11 4.37 -1.96 -3.07
C PHE A 11 5.59 -2.83 -3.27
N VAL A 12 5.52 -4.08 -2.83
CA VAL A 12 6.62 -5.04 -2.93
C VAL A 12 6.60 -5.68 -4.32
N HIS A 13 7.49 -5.23 -5.22
CA HIS A 13 7.62 -5.81 -6.54
C HIS A 13 8.51 -7.06 -6.51
N GLU A 14 9.62 -7.00 -5.80
CA GLU A 14 10.55 -8.11 -5.63
C GLU A 14 11.05 -8.17 -4.19
N GLY A 15 11.23 -9.39 -3.68
CA GLY A 15 11.79 -9.65 -2.36
C GLY A 15 10.77 -10.00 -1.29
N THR A 16 11.30 -10.28 -0.11
CA THR A 16 10.55 -10.63 1.10
C THR A 16 11.24 -10.05 2.33
N GLY A 17 10.51 -9.87 3.41
CA GLY A 17 11.09 -9.38 4.64
C GLY A 17 10.09 -9.18 5.75
N VAL A 18 10.48 -8.38 6.72
CA VAL A 18 9.68 -8.03 7.89
C VAL A 18 9.69 -6.53 8.10
N LEU A 19 8.54 -5.92 8.13
CA LEU A 19 8.33 -4.57 8.63
C LEU A 19 8.23 -4.65 10.16
N LYS A 20 9.28 -4.24 10.86
CA LYS A 20 9.34 -4.17 12.32
C LYS A 20 8.88 -2.79 12.78
N THR A 21 7.94 -2.75 13.71
CA THR A 21 7.38 -1.52 14.25
C THR A 21 7.22 -1.58 15.76
N PHE A 22 6.91 -0.46 16.37
CA PHE A 22 6.61 -0.41 17.81
C PHE A 22 5.32 -1.13 18.20
N VAL A 23 4.45 -1.48 17.25
CA VAL A 23 3.21 -2.23 17.48
C VAL A 23 3.31 -3.70 17.09
N GLY A 24 4.48 -4.14 16.64
CA GLY A 24 4.74 -5.53 16.26
C GLY A 24 5.37 -5.67 14.88
N ASN A 25 5.44 -6.90 14.41
CA ASN A 25 6.06 -7.28 13.16
C ASN A 25 5.02 -7.64 12.10
N LEU A 26 5.27 -7.23 10.85
CA LEU A 26 4.45 -7.55 9.70
C LEU A 26 5.33 -8.14 8.60
N GLU A 27 5.21 -9.43 8.38
CA GLU A 27 5.92 -10.12 7.29
C GLU A 27 5.36 -9.66 5.94
N PHE A 28 6.22 -9.48 4.95
CA PHE A 28 5.81 -9.08 3.62
C PHE A 28 6.47 -9.93 2.52
N SER A 29 5.78 -9.99 1.40
CA SER A 29 6.16 -10.72 0.20
C SER A 29 5.74 -9.98 -1.07
N VAL A 30 6.14 -10.52 -2.23
CA VAL A 30 5.80 -9.96 -3.54
C VAL A 30 4.30 -9.78 -3.70
N GLY A 31 3.89 -8.60 -4.16
CA GLY A 31 2.49 -8.20 -4.36
C GLY A 31 1.85 -7.53 -3.16
N ASP A 32 2.54 -7.44 -2.01
CA ASP A 32 2.02 -6.74 -0.84
C ASP A 32 2.13 -5.22 -1.00
N TYR A 33 1.05 -4.53 -0.67
CA TYR A 33 1.04 -3.11 -0.33
C TYR A 33 1.21 -2.97 1.17
N LEU A 34 2.27 -2.31 1.61
CA LEU A 34 2.47 -1.94 3.00
C LEU A 34 2.02 -0.49 3.19
N ILE A 35 1.07 -0.25 4.05
CA ILE A 35 0.62 1.10 4.41
C ILE A 35 1.20 1.43 5.79
N ILE A 36 2.02 2.46 5.84
CA ILE A 36 2.71 2.89 7.05
C ILE A 36 2.26 4.31 7.38
N PRO A 37 1.41 4.47 8.40
CA PRO A 37 0.94 5.78 8.80
C PRO A 37 2.07 6.70 9.28
N ARG A 38 1.94 7.98 8.99
CA ARG A 38 2.87 9.02 9.41
C ARG A 38 3.20 8.94 10.91
N GLY A 39 4.47 9.07 11.22
CA GLY A 39 4.96 9.05 12.59
C GLY A 39 5.27 7.65 13.12
N THR A 40 4.94 6.60 12.41
CA THR A 40 5.36 5.24 12.75
C THR A 40 6.88 5.12 12.68
N ILE A 41 7.50 4.67 13.77
CA ILE A 41 8.92 4.27 13.76
C ILE A 41 8.98 2.83 13.30
N TYR A 42 9.76 2.57 12.26
CA TYR A 42 9.87 1.24 11.69
C TYR A 42 11.28 0.90 11.18
N GLN A 43 11.51 -0.37 10.96
CA GLN A 43 12.69 -0.92 10.31
C GLN A 43 12.25 -1.99 9.30
N LEU A 44 12.77 -1.91 8.08
CA LEU A 44 12.66 -3.00 7.12
C LEU A 44 13.83 -3.96 7.32
N GLU A 45 13.52 -5.22 7.59
CA GLU A 45 14.48 -6.33 7.58
C GLU A 45 14.23 -7.13 6.31
N LEU A 46 15.20 -7.11 5.41
CA LEU A 46 15.10 -7.74 4.09
C LEU A 46 15.68 -9.15 4.16
N ASN A 47 14.90 -10.14 3.72
CA ASN A 47 15.29 -11.55 3.75
C ASN A 47 15.79 -12.05 2.39
N SER A 48 15.60 -11.27 1.33
CA SER A 48 16.01 -11.59 -0.03
C SER A 48 17.27 -10.82 -0.42
N GLU A 49 18.04 -11.38 -1.36
CA GLU A 49 19.21 -10.71 -1.93
C GLU A 49 18.81 -9.50 -2.76
N ASN A 50 17.78 -9.65 -3.59
CA ASN A 50 17.19 -8.57 -4.38
C ASN A 50 15.87 -8.13 -3.77
N ASN A 51 15.66 -6.80 -3.73
CA ASN A 51 14.43 -6.21 -3.22
C ASN A 51 14.12 -4.95 -4.03
N VAL A 52 12.90 -4.89 -4.56
CA VAL A 52 12.40 -3.76 -5.35
C VAL A 52 11.03 -3.34 -4.83
N PHE A 53 10.90 -2.06 -4.53
CA PHE A 53 9.66 -1.46 -4.04
C PHE A 53 9.28 -0.26 -4.89
N LEU A 54 7.98 -0.16 -5.24
CA LEU A 54 7.41 1.13 -5.62
C LEU A 54 7.03 1.87 -4.34
N PHE A 55 7.55 3.07 -4.17
CA PHE A 55 7.38 3.86 -2.95
C PHE A 55 6.56 5.12 -3.24
N LEU A 56 5.50 5.33 -2.49
CA LEU A 56 4.66 6.53 -2.55
C LEU A 56 4.57 7.18 -1.17
N GLU A 57 4.53 8.50 -1.16
CA GLU A 57 4.32 9.29 0.05
C GLU A 57 3.12 10.22 -0.11
N SER A 58 2.36 10.39 0.95
CA SER A 58 1.20 11.28 0.99
C SER A 58 1.18 12.12 2.26
N HIS A 59 1.05 13.44 2.11
CA HIS A 59 0.79 14.33 3.24
C HIS A 59 -0.60 14.12 3.88
N SER A 60 -1.52 13.51 3.14
CA SER A 60 -2.81 13.07 3.67
C SER A 60 -2.78 11.58 4.02
N PRO A 61 -3.66 11.11 4.90
CA PRO A 61 -3.77 9.69 5.18
C PRO A 61 -4.06 8.86 3.93
N ILE A 62 -3.45 7.68 3.85
CA ILE A 62 -3.73 6.66 2.84
C ILE A 62 -4.67 5.63 3.46
N TYR A 63 -5.85 5.44 2.89
CA TYR A 63 -6.89 4.58 3.46
C TYR A 63 -7.70 3.84 2.39
N THR A 64 -8.49 2.88 2.84
CA THR A 64 -9.47 2.19 1.98
C THR A 64 -10.56 3.16 1.53
N PRO A 65 -11.00 3.12 0.27
CA PRO A 65 -12.01 4.04 -0.26
C PRO A 65 -13.29 4.10 0.57
N LYS A 66 -13.81 5.30 0.80
CA LYS A 66 -15.04 5.49 1.58
C LYS A 66 -16.23 4.70 1.03
N ARG A 67 -16.33 4.54 -0.30
CA ARG A 67 -17.42 3.80 -0.93
C ARG A 67 -17.40 2.30 -0.65
N TYR A 68 -16.30 1.78 -0.12
CA TYR A 68 -16.19 0.37 0.30
C TYR A 68 -16.55 0.15 1.77
N ARG A 69 -16.91 1.21 2.48
CA ARG A 69 -17.17 1.15 3.92
C ARG A 69 -18.58 1.64 4.24
N ASN A 70 -19.18 1.08 5.27
CA ASN A 70 -20.39 1.62 5.87
C ASN A 70 -20.08 2.83 6.78
N GLU A 71 -21.12 3.42 7.37
CA GLU A 71 -20.99 4.57 8.27
C GLU A 71 -20.19 4.28 9.56
N PHE A 72 -20.02 3.01 9.91
CA PHE A 72 -19.23 2.55 11.07
C PHE A 72 -17.79 2.18 10.71
N GLY A 73 -17.39 2.33 9.45
CA GLY A 73 -16.03 2.06 8.96
C GLY A 73 -15.76 0.61 8.56
N GLN A 74 -16.76 -0.29 8.67
CA GLN A 74 -16.64 -1.69 8.25
C GLN A 74 -16.69 -1.80 6.73
N LEU A 75 -15.88 -2.70 6.16
CA LEU A 75 -15.93 -3.00 4.73
C LEU A 75 -17.26 -3.63 4.34
N LEU A 76 -17.77 -3.23 3.19
CA LEU A 76 -19.00 -3.76 2.63
C LEU A 76 -18.76 -5.16 2.05
N GLU A 77 -19.75 -6.05 2.16
CA GLU A 77 -19.68 -7.42 1.65
C GLU A 77 -19.33 -7.52 0.16
N HIS A 78 -19.72 -6.53 -0.63
CA HIS A 78 -19.47 -6.46 -2.08
C HIS A 78 -18.32 -5.52 -2.46
N SER A 79 -17.44 -5.16 -1.52
CA SER A 79 -16.17 -4.49 -1.82
C SER A 79 -15.24 -5.44 -2.58
N PRO A 80 -14.25 -4.91 -3.32
CA PRO A 80 -13.28 -5.74 -4.04
C PRO A 80 -12.31 -6.49 -3.11
N PHE A 81 -12.33 -6.21 -1.82
CA PHE A 81 -11.61 -6.92 -0.76
C PHE A 81 -12.32 -6.72 0.57
N CYS A 82 -11.97 -7.52 1.58
CA CYS A 82 -12.60 -7.47 2.89
C CYS A 82 -11.55 -7.46 4.02
N GLU A 83 -11.99 -7.39 5.27
CA GLU A 83 -11.10 -7.33 6.44
C GLU A 83 -10.16 -8.53 6.56
N ARG A 84 -10.53 -9.70 6.04
CA ARG A 84 -9.68 -10.91 6.04
C ARG A 84 -8.45 -10.77 5.15
N ASP A 85 -8.52 -9.89 4.16
CA ASP A 85 -7.46 -9.63 3.19
C ASP A 85 -6.46 -8.60 3.70
N ILE A 86 -6.80 -7.93 4.80
CA ILE A 86 -5.96 -6.92 5.47
C ILE A 86 -5.28 -7.58 6.67
N GLU A 87 -3.96 -7.53 6.67
CA GLU A 87 -3.16 -8.05 7.77
C GLU A 87 -2.52 -6.90 8.57
N THR A 88 -2.52 -7.04 9.88
CA THR A 88 -1.91 -6.10 10.82
C THR A 88 -0.70 -6.74 11.49
N PRO A 89 0.22 -5.95 12.09
CA PRO A 89 1.38 -6.49 12.76
C PRO A 89 1.03 -7.51 13.85
N THR A 90 1.81 -8.60 13.88
CA THR A 90 1.77 -9.57 14.97
C THR A 90 2.50 -9.00 16.17
N PHE A 91 1.88 -9.06 17.34
CA PHE A 91 2.46 -8.57 18.59
C PHE A 91 3.85 -9.17 18.85
N VAL A 92 4.76 -8.32 19.30
CA VAL A 92 6.10 -8.67 19.76
C VAL A 92 6.32 -7.98 21.10
N GLU A 93 6.95 -8.68 22.04
CA GLU A 93 7.29 -8.12 23.34
C GLU A 93 8.08 -6.81 23.20
N PRO A 94 7.73 -5.78 23.97
CA PRO A 94 8.46 -4.51 23.99
C PRO A 94 9.92 -4.70 24.35
N LYS A 95 10.78 -3.90 23.73
CA LYS A 95 12.22 -3.94 23.98
C LYS A 95 12.61 -2.92 25.06
N ASP A 96 12.65 -3.33 26.32
CA ASP A 96 13.15 -2.52 27.45
C ASP A 96 14.69 -2.50 27.45
N GLU A 97 15.27 -1.80 26.47
CA GLU A 97 16.71 -1.69 26.29
C GLU A 97 17.15 -0.22 26.40
N LYS A 98 18.23 0.03 27.15
CA LYS A 98 18.89 1.34 27.22
C LYS A 98 20.12 1.35 26.32
N GLY A 99 20.33 2.46 25.63
CA GLY A 99 21.46 2.61 24.72
C GLY A 99 21.30 3.81 23.80
N ASP A 100 22.17 3.93 22.83
CA ASP A 100 22.10 4.96 21.80
C ASP A 100 21.49 4.38 20.53
N PHE A 101 20.18 4.61 20.35
CA PHE A 101 19.44 4.13 19.19
C PHE A 101 19.24 5.26 18.18
N LEU A 102 19.89 5.13 17.04
CA LEU A 102 19.78 6.11 15.96
C LEU A 102 18.45 5.94 15.20
N ILE A 103 17.65 6.99 15.21
CA ILE A 103 16.40 7.09 14.43
C ILE A 103 16.58 8.17 13.36
N LYS A 104 16.46 7.77 12.11
CA LYS A 104 16.42 8.71 10.97
C LYS A 104 14.99 9.19 10.78
N VAL A 105 14.77 10.50 10.93
CA VAL A 105 13.45 11.13 10.83
C VAL A 105 13.42 12.01 9.59
N LYS A 106 12.51 11.69 8.66
CA LYS A 106 12.21 12.54 7.52
C LYS A 106 11.28 13.66 7.93
N LYS A 107 11.71 14.91 7.72
CA LYS A 107 10.92 16.12 7.92
C LYS A 107 11.43 17.25 7.02
N GLU A 108 10.52 18.01 6.41
CA GLU A 108 10.83 19.14 5.51
C GLU A 108 11.75 18.71 4.35
N ASN A 109 11.46 17.53 3.77
CA ASN A 109 12.27 16.86 2.73
C ASN A 109 13.74 16.64 3.13
N GLN A 110 14.04 16.60 4.41
CA GLN A 110 15.37 16.34 4.96
C GLN A 110 15.33 15.14 5.90
N ILE A 111 16.47 14.49 6.05
CA ILE A 111 16.66 13.40 7.02
C ILE A 111 17.43 13.96 8.21
N TRP A 112 16.84 13.82 9.38
CA TRP A 112 17.41 14.23 10.66
C TRP A 112 17.77 13.01 11.48
N ASP A 113 18.92 13.04 12.12
CA ASP A 113 19.37 11.98 13.02
C ASP A 113 18.99 12.31 14.46
N PHE A 114 18.21 11.41 15.09
CA PHE A 114 17.87 11.49 16.52
C PHE A 114 18.45 10.27 17.23
N ILE A 115 19.06 10.50 18.37
CA ILE A 115 19.54 9.44 19.24
C ILE A 115 18.58 9.30 20.42
N TYR A 116 17.95 8.12 20.54
CA TYR A 116 17.08 7.78 21.65
C TYR A 116 17.86 7.01 22.69
N ALA A 117 17.68 7.35 23.98
CA ALA A 117 18.33 6.67 25.11
C ALA A 117 17.67 5.31 25.45
N THR A 118 16.52 5.01 24.85
CA THR A 118 15.80 3.73 24.96
C THR A 118 15.45 3.21 23.58
N HIS A 119 15.26 1.89 23.47
CA HIS A 119 14.87 1.28 22.20
C HIS A 119 13.51 1.83 21.73
N PRO A 120 13.35 2.25 20.45
CA PRO A 120 12.11 2.87 19.96
C PRO A 120 10.90 1.92 19.91
N PHE A 121 11.12 0.59 20.01
CA PHE A 121 10.06 -0.42 20.10
C PHE A 121 9.77 -0.81 21.55
N ASP A 122 9.75 0.16 22.44
CA ASP A 122 9.45 0.03 23.86
C ASP A 122 8.01 0.49 24.17
N VAL A 123 7.05 0.01 23.40
CA VAL A 123 5.62 0.31 23.60
C VAL A 123 4.91 -0.93 24.12
N VAL A 124 4.36 -0.83 25.33
CA VAL A 124 3.72 -1.97 26.02
C VAL A 124 2.39 -2.36 25.38
N GLY A 125 1.73 -1.45 24.70
CA GLY A 125 0.47 -1.73 23.98
C GLY A 125 -0.02 -0.52 23.19
N TRP A 126 -0.81 -0.78 22.18
CA TRP A 126 -1.47 0.22 21.35
C TRP A 126 -2.84 -0.29 20.94
N ASP A 127 -3.88 0.49 21.20
CA ASP A 127 -5.27 0.16 20.87
C ASP A 127 -5.95 1.33 20.14
N GLY A 128 -5.20 1.97 19.23
CA GLY A 128 -5.70 3.03 18.37
C GLY A 128 -6.02 2.51 16.97
N PHE A 129 -6.76 3.28 16.19
CA PHE A 129 -7.03 2.98 14.78
C PHE A 129 -5.86 3.31 13.85
N PHE A 130 -4.86 4.00 14.33
CA PHE A 130 -3.65 4.39 13.60
C PHE A 130 -2.64 3.23 13.62
N TYR A 131 -2.68 2.41 12.59
CA TYR A 131 -1.97 1.13 12.53
C TYR A 131 -1.34 0.92 11.16
N PRO A 132 -0.09 0.44 11.06
CA PRO A 132 0.42 -0.08 9.81
C PRO A 132 -0.33 -1.36 9.45
N PHE A 133 -0.53 -1.59 8.15
CA PHE A 133 -1.19 -2.79 7.65
C PHE A 133 -0.69 -3.15 6.26
N LYS A 134 -0.95 -4.37 5.83
CA LYS A 134 -0.69 -4.79 4.46
C LYS A 134 -1.93 -5.38 3.79
N PHE A 135 -1.88 -5.35 2.47
CA PHE A 135 -2.86 -5.97 1.59
C PHE A 135 -2.14 -6.53 0.37
N ASN A 136 -2.40 -7.79 0.00
CA ASN A 136 -1.79 -8.36 -1.20
C ASN A 136 -2.67 -8.09 -2.44
N ILE A 137 -2.06 -7.62 -3.53
CA ILE A 137 -2.76 -7.31 -4.78
C ILE A 137 -3.54 -8.51 -5.34
N LYS A 138 -3.10 -9.74 -5.07
CA LYS A 138 -3.77 -10.98 -5.52
C LYS A 138 -5.09 -11.24 -4.80
N ASN A 139 -5.35 -10.55 -3.69
CA ASN A 139 -6.62 -10.61 -2.96
C ASN A 139 -7.63 -9.57 -3.48
N PHE A 140 -7.23 -8.73 -4.44
CA PHE A 140 -8.15 -7.80 -5.07
C PHE A 140 -9.06 -8.52 -6.05
N GLU A 141 -10.38 -8.47 -5.82
CA GLU A 141 -11.38 -9.15 -6.66
C GLU A 141 -11.69 -8.32 -7.91
N PRO A 142 -11.32 -8.80 -9.11
CA PRO A 142 -11.59 -8.08 -10.33
C PRO A 142 -13.09 -8.14 -10.69
N ILE A 143 -13.66 -6.99 -11.03
CA ILE A 143 -15.06 -6.90 -11.45
C ILE A 143 -15.14 -6.89 -12.98
N THR A 144 -15.91 -7.82 -13.54
CA THR A 144 -16.32 -7.82 -14.95
C THR A 144 -17.82 -7.63 -15.03
N GLY A 145 -18.25 -6.71 -15.87
CA GLY A 145 -19.66 -6.34 -16.02
C GLY A 145 -20.21 -6.59 -17.40
N ARG A 146 -21.49 -6.24 -17.54
CA ARG A 146 -22.19 -6.27 -18.83
C ARG A 146 -21.73 -5.13 -19.75
N VAL A 147 -21.39 -3.99 -19.15
CA VAL A 147 -20.91 -2.78 -19.84
C VAL A 147 -19.56 -2.39 -19.27
N HIS A 148 -18.84 -1.54 -19.99
CA HIS A 148 -17.57 -1.01 -19.54
C HIS A 148 -17.68 -0.40 -18.13
N LEU A 149 -16.74 -0.80 -17.27
CA LEU A 149 -16.62 -0.31 -15.91
C LEU A 149 -15.40 0.63 -15.81
N PRO A 150 -15.60 1.87 -15.35
CA PRO A 150 -14.51 2.85 -15.29
C PRO A 150 -13.44 2.49 -14.27
N PRO A 151 -12.21 3.05 -14.40
CA PRO A 151 -11.09 2.78 -13.50
C PRO A 151 -11.36 2.81 -11.99
N PRO A 152 -12.28 3.64 -11.44
CA PRO A 152 -12.61 3.62 -10.02
C PRO A 152 -13.00 2.27 -9.42
N ILE A 153 -13.43 1.29 -10.22
CA ILE A 153 -13.69 -0.07 -9.71
C ILE A 153 -12.40 -0.84 -9.37
N HIS A 154 -11.25 -0.39 -9.88
CA HIS A 154 -9.93 -0.96 -9.60
C HIS A 154 -9.24 -0.27 -8.43
N GLN A 155 -9.86 0.76 -7.85
CA GLN A 155 -9.27 1.53 -6.78
C GLN A 155 -9.07 0.68 -5.54
N THR A 156 -7.84 0.65 -5.05
CA THR A 156 -7.43 -0.12 -3.86
C THR A 156 -7.32 0.79 -2.66
N PHE A 157 -6.65 1.92 -2.82
CA PHE A 157 -6.49 2.94 -1.77
C PHE A 157 -6.81 4.32 -2.31
N GLU A 158 -7.06 5.25 -1.39
CA GLU A 158 -7.24 6.66 -1.70
C GLU A 158 -6.53 7.56 -0.69
N ALA A 159 -6.09 8.70 -1.16
CA ALA A 159 -5.61 9.84 -0.40
C ALA A 159 -6.31 11.11 -0.91
N HIS A 160 -6.06 12.27 -0.33
CA HIS A 160 -6.79 13.48 -0.75
C HIS A 160 -6.54 13.88 -2.20
N ASN A 161 -5.36 13.61 -2.74
CA ASN A 161 -4.92 14.08 -4.06
C ASN A 161 -4.55 12.96 -5.02
N PHE A 162 -4.66 11.71 -4.64
CA PHE A 162 -4.44 10.59 -5.56
C PHE A 162 -5.21 9.34 -5.15
N VAL A 163 -5.30 8.42 -6.07
CA VAL A 163 -5.83 7.08 -5.85
C VAL A 163 -4.80 6.05 -6.29
N VAL A 164 -4.83 4.89 -5.68
CA VAL A 164 -4.07 3.71 -6.11
C VAL A 164 -5.05 2.70 -6.66
N CYS A 165 -4.83 2.29 -7.91
CA CYS A 165 -5.65 1.30 -8.60
C CYS A 165 -4.84 0.03 -8.83
N SER A 166 -5.47 -1.13 -8.61
CA SER A 166 -4.91 -2.45 -8.93
C SER A 166 -5.62 -3.00 -10.16
N PHE A 167 -4.92 -3.00 -11.29
CA PHE A 167 -5.43 -3.58 -12.53
C PHE A 167 -5.02 -5.05 -12.59
N VAL A 168 -5.77 -5.90 -11.91
CA VAL A 168 -5.55 -7.35 -11.91
C VAL A 168 -6.16 -8.01 -13.14
N ALA A 169 -5.72 -9.22 -13.48
CA ALA A 169 -6.25 -9.98 -14.60
C ALA A 169 -7.76 -10.21 -14.45
N ARG A 170 -8.54 -9.84 -15.46
CA ARG A 170 -9.99 -10.03 -15.50
C ARG A 170 -10.47 -10.33 -16.91
N MET A 171 -11.68 -10.88 -17.02
CA MET A 171 -12.34 -11.06 -18.32
C MET A 171 -12.82 -9.72 -18.89
N TYR A 172 -13.00 -9.66 -20.21
CA TYR A 172 -13.62 -8.53 -20.87
C TYR A 172 -15.10 -8.39 -20.47
N ASP A 173 -15.60 -7.16 -20.52
CA ASP A 173 -17.03 -6.89 -20.42
C ASP A 173 -17.77 -7.57 -21.57
N TYR A 174 -18.89 -8.21 -21.26
CA TYR A 174 -19.54 -9.17 -22.16
C TYR A 174 -20.72 -8.63 -22.98
N HIS A 175 -21.08 -7.36 -22.82
CA HIS A 175 -22.17 -6.78 -23.63
C HIS A 175 -21.69 -6.54 -25.07
N PRO A 176 -22.51 -6.84 -26.10
CA PRO A 176 -22.10 -6.64 -27.49
C PRO A 176 -21.72 -5.20 -27.86
N LEU A 177 -22.22 -4.21 -27.12
CA LEU A 177 -21.90 -2.80 -27.29
C LEU A 177 -20.92 -2.27 -26.21
N ALA A 178 -20.29 -3.15 -25.45
CA ALA A 178 -19.27 -2.73 -24.49
C ALA A 178 -18.07 -2.16 -25.25
N ILE A 179 -17.49 -1.10 -24.71
CA ILE A 179 -16.27 -0.53 -25.26
C ILE A 179 -15.11 -1.46 -24.85
N PRO A 180 -14.37 -2.03 -25.82
CA PRO A 180 -13.22 -2.86 -25.48
C PRO A 180 -12.15 -2.00 -24.83
N ALA A 181 -11.70 -2.41 -23.65
CA ALA A 181 -10.52 -1.85 -23.02
C ALA A 181 -9.30 -2.74 -23.39
N PRO A 182 -8.10 -2.15 -23.62
CA PRO A 182 -7.77 -0.73 -23.52
C PRO A 182 -8.20 0.08 -24.76
N TYR A 183 -8.45 1.35 -24.54
CA TYR A 183 -8.77 2.32 -25.60
C TYR A 183 -7.96 3.62 -25.37
N ASN A 184 -7.75 4.36 -26.47
CA ASN A 184 -7.04 5.64 -26.39
C ASN A 184 -7.83 6.65 -25.57
N HIS A 185 -7.19 7.22 -24.56
CA HIS A 185 -7.75 8.27 -23.72
C HIS A 185 -6.64 9.21 -23.23
N SER A 186 -7.04 10.31 -22.63
CA SER A 186 -6.14 11.24 -21.93
C SER A 186 -6.81 11.77 -20.68
N ASN A 187 -6.02 12.03 -19.67
CA ASN A 187 -6.44 12.75 -18.48
C ASN A 187 -6.09 14.24 -18.64
N ILE A 188 -7.03 15.13 -18.30
CA ILE A 188 -6.82 16.57 -18.38
C ILE A 188 -6.47 17.14 -17.01
N ASP A 189 -7.14 16.65 -15.97
CA ASP A 189 -7.06 17.20 -14.61
C ASP A 189 -6.17 16.39 -13.66
N SER A 190 -5.55 15.33 -14.15
CA SER A 190 -4.70 14.46 -13.33
C SER A 190 -3.58 13.83 -14.14
N ASP A 191 -2.48 13.56 -13.48
CA ASP A 191 -1.41 12.70 -14.00
C ASP A 191 -1.73 11.23 -13.70
N GLU A 192 -1.26 10.33 -14.55
CA GLU A 192 -1.36 8.89 -14.38
C GLU A 192 0.03 8.27 -14.44
N VAL A 193 0.38 7.54 -13.39
CA VAL A 193 1.60 6.73 -13.33
C VAL A 193 1.18 5.26 -13.40
N LEU A 194 1.64 4.55 -14.41
CA LEU A 194 1.42 3.12 -14.60
C LEU A 194 2.69 2.37 -14.23
N PHE A 195 2.57 1.41 -13.34
CA PHE A 195 3.66 0.53 -12.92
C PHE A 195 3.31 -0.91 -13.27
N TYR A 196 4.04 -1.50 -14.19
CA TYR A 196 3.80 -2.84 -14.71
C TYR A 196 4.54 -3.88 -13.88
N THR A 197 3.79 -4.75 -13.21
CA THR A 197 4.34 -5.69 -12.22
C THR A 197 4.43 -7.12 -12.70
N GLU A 198 3.46 -7.58 -13.48
CA GLU A 198 3.36 -8.98 -13.94
C GLU A 198 2.44 -9.05 -15.15
N GLY A 199 2.71 -9.99 -16.07
CA GLY A 199 1.83 -10.33 -17.19
C GLY A 199 2.25 -9.74 -18.53
N ASP A 200 1.38 -9.97 -19.53
CA ASP A 200 1.53 -9.46 -20.90
C ASP A 200 0.52 -8.33 -21.12
N PHE A 201 1.01 -7.13 -21.36
CA PHE A 201 0.20 -5.92 -21.35
C PHE A 201 -0.34 -5.60 -22.75
N MET A 202 -1.62 -5.85 -22.96
CA MET A 202 -2.30 -5.56 -24.22
C MET A 202 -2.43 -4.07 -24.53
N SER A 203 -2.34 -3.22 -23.54
CA SER A 203 -2.61 -1.79 -23.67
C SER A 203 -1.52 -1.00 -24.37
N ARG A 204 -0.31 -1.53 -24.40
CA ARG A 204 0.84 -0.84 -24.98
C ARG A 204 1.84 -1.85 -25.57
N ASN A 205 2.39 -1.54 -26.74
CA ASN A 205 3.47 -2.31 -27.33
C ASN A 205 4.80 -1.81 -26.78
N HIS A 206 5.75 -2.72 -26.59
CA HIS A 206 7.12 -2.41 -26.17
C HIS A 206 7.27 -1.82 -24.78
N ILE A 207 6.40 -2.20 -23.86
CA ILE A 207 6.56 -1.93 -22.44
C ILE A 207 6.99 -3.22 -21.76
N ASP A 208 8.09 -3.15 -21.04
CA ASP A 208 8.61 -4.24 -20.23
C ASP A 208 8.16 -4.09 -18.75
N LEU A 209 8.40 -5.14 -17.97
CA LEU A 209 8.19 -5.10 -16.52
C LEU A 209 9.00 -3.96 -15.91
N MET A 210 8.42 -3.23 -14.99
CA MET A 210 9.00 -2.09 -14.27
C MET A 210 9.14 -0.79 -15.09
N ASP A 211 8.56 -0.75 -16.30
CA ASP A 211 8.42 0.52 -17.04
C ASP A 211 7.35 1.44 -16.43
#